data_037975cb78c4d279dd63921d84aad3b0
#
_entry.id   037975cb78c4d279dd63921d84aad3b0
#
_cell.length_a   1.000
_cell.length_b   1.000
_cell.length_c   1.000
_cell.angle_alpha   90.00
_cell.angle_beta   90.00
_cell.angle_gamma   90.00
#
_symmetry.space_group_name_H-M   'P 1'
#
loop_
_entity.id
_entity.type
_entity.pdbx_description
1 polymer ?
#
loop_
_entity_poly.entity_id
_entity_poly.type
_entity_poly.pdbx_seq_one_letter_code
_entity_poly.pdbx_strand_id
1 'polypeptide(L)'
;MIIKCAEAFNSLKSITQILENHGIVAIPTDTVYGLAVDGSDEEAIRKLFNAKQREERPFTLFMLKSDIERFAIPSKRKIIDFFIPGPLTVVVKKKSNVLLPYIGDKVGIRIPQHDLVLKLLAEYRRPIAVTSANKSGEPPMTSPYDIVEHFTEVDLFIDDGMLYSSPSTVLDLTATPPVVMRKGAVPILAIEKVYGRTVMLNPSLKFNVLFVCSGNTCRSPMAEGMLKTLISSRYCEVRSAGTTAIGGLQSAHYARQVVKEYGGSIDRHRSNYLDRELVDWADLVLVMEFKHYKTVLEINPDSVVKTFLLREYRRKTKYTEVPDPVGRDFIAYQKAAVKMYPALKRVAKEIGTRFKGTR
;
A
#
# COMPACT_ATOMS: atom_id res chain seq x y z
N MET A 1 20.12 -12.14 -21.65
CA MET A 1 19.21 -13.11 -22.37
C MET A 1 17.78 -12.87 -21.90
N ILE A 2 16.78 -13.00 -22.78
CA ILE A 2 15.35 -12.91 -22.42
C ILE A 2 14.70 -14.26 -22.71
N ILE A 3 13.92 -14.78 -21.76
CA ILE A 3 13.08 -15.97 -21.94
C ILE A 3 11.64 -15.69 -21.47
N LYS A 4 10.66 -16.34 -22.09
CA LYS A 4 9.27 -16.26 -21.61
C LYS A 4 9.08 -17.02 -20.30
N CYS A 5 8.19 -16.57 -19.45
CA CYS A 5 7.91 -17.22 -18.16
C CYS A 5 7.55 -18.69 -18.32
N ALA A 6 6.77 -19.06 -19.37
CA ALA A 6 6.46 -20.45 -19.68
C ALA A 6 7.70 -21.32 -19.96
N GLU A 7 8.71 -20.77 -20.64
CA GLU A 7 9.98 -21.46 -20.93
C GLU A 7 10.84 -21.57 -19.69
N ALA A 8 10.78 -20.56 -18.80
CA ALA A 8 11.52 -20.53 -17.54
C ALA A 8 11.15 -21.70 -16.62
N PHE A 9 9.90 -22.18 -16.65
CA PHE A 9 9.47 -23.38 -15.91
C PHE A 9 10.26 -24.64 -16.29
N ASN A 10 10.69 -24.76 -17.56
CA ASN A 10 11.48 -25.88 -18.06
C ASN A 10 13.01 -25.67 -17.88
N SER A 11 13.41 -24.45 -17.50
CA SER A 11 14.81 -24.01 -17.42
C SER A 11 15.25 -23.68 -16.00
N LEU A 12 14.55 -24.15 -14.96
CA LEU A 12 14.85 -23.83 -13.56
C LEU A 12 16.31 -24.11 -13.18
N LYS A 13 16.89 -25.23 -13.64
CA LYS A 13 18.30 -25.56 -13.39
C LYS A 13 19.26 -24.53 -13.99
N SER A 14 18.96 -24.02 -15.18
CA SER A 14 19.78 -22.96 -15.80
C SER A 14 19.66 -21.65 -15.03
N ILE A 15 18.48 -21.33 -14.50
CA ILE A 15 18.27 -20.14 -13.66
C ILE A 15 19.04 -20.27 -12.34
N THR A 16 19.00 -21.44 -11.69
CA THR A 16 19.76 -21.67 -10.46
C THR A 16 21.27 -21.61 -10.70
N GLN A 17 21.77 -22.12 -11.83
CA GLN A 17 23.18 -22.01 -12.20
C GLN A 17 23.63 -20.55 -12.39
N ILE A 18 22.79 -19.70 -12.97
CA ILE A 18 23.08 -18.26 -13.09
C ILE A 18 23.22 -17.64 -11.69
N LEU A 19 22.28 -17.92 -10.77
CA LEU A 19 22.34 -17.43 -9.40
C LEU A 19 23.58 -17.95 -8.65
N GLU A 20 23.95 -19.22 -8.84
CA GLU A 20 25.14 -19.85 -8.25
C GLU A 20 26.48 -19.28 -8.77
N ASN A 21 26.47 -18.72 -9.98
CA ASN A 21 27.61 -18.06 -10.60
C ASN A 21 27.56 -16.50 -10.44
N HIS A 22 27.06 -16.02 -9.32
CA HIS A 22 26.95 -14.58 -8.99
C HIS A 22 26.16 -13.76 -10.01
N GLY A 23 25.27 -14.39 -10.78
CA GLY A 23 24.47 -13.71 -11.80
C GLY A 23 23.25 -12.99 -11.24
N ILE A 24 22.75 -12.02 -12.00
CA ILE A 24 21.54 -11.25 -11.71
C ILE A 24 20.41 -11.75 -12.62
N VAL A 25 19.29 -12.14 -12.04
CA VAL A 25 18.09 -12.55 -12.77
C VAL A 25 16.96 -11.56 -12.52
N ALA A 26 16.38 -11.02 -13.58
CA ALA A 26 15.13 -10.25 -13.47
C ALA A 26 13.94 -11.23 -13.47
N ILE A 27 13.18 -11.24 -12.36
CA ILE A 27 12.07 -12.16 -12.13
C ILE A 27 10.73 -11.41 -12.01
N PRO A 28 9.64 -11.95 -12.58
CA PRO A 28 8.31 -11.46 -12.33
C PRO A 28 7.85 -11.82 -10.91
N THR A 29 6.93 -11.02 -10.34
CA THR A 29 6.27 -11.33 -9.07
C THR A 29 4.78 -11.00 -9.15
N ASP A 30 4.05 -11.30 -8.09
CA ASP A 30 2.65 -10.90 -7.91
C ASP A 30 2.46 -9.37 -7.71
N THR A 31 3.54 -8.58 -7.80
CA THR A 31 3.50 -7.11 -7.71
C THR A 31 4.24 -6.45 -8.87
N VAL A 32 5.55 -6.38 -8.79
CA VAL A 32 6.43 -5.73 -9.77
C VAL A 32 7.60 -6.65 -10.09
N TYR A 33 8.30 -6.39 -11.18
CA TYR A 33 9.56 -7.09 -11.47
C TYR A 33 10.60 -6.84 -10.39
N GLY A 34 11.38 -7.87 -10.08
CA GLY A 34 12.49 -7.81 -9.15
C GLY A 34 13.81 -8.24 -9.79
N LEU A 35 14.90 -7.59 -9.39
CA LEU A 35 16.26 -8.06 -9.67
C LEU A 35 16.68 -8.97 -8.52
N ALA A 36 17.05 -10.20 -8.85
CA ALA A 36 17.29 -11.31 -7.94
C ALA A 36 18.72 -11.83 -8.05
N VAL A 37 19.36 -12.10 -6.91
CA VAL A 37 20.68 -12.72 -6.78
C VAL A 37 20.70 -13.72 -5.63
N ASP A 38 21.72 -14.55 -5.50
CA ASP A 38 21.92 -15.36 -4.29
C ASP A 38 22.04 -14.47 -3.05
N GLY A 39 21.13 -14.63 -2.10
CA GLY A 39 21.09 -13.82 -0.86
C GLY A 39 22.17 -14.20 0.17
N SER A 40 22.90 -15.28 -0.03
CA SER A 40 24.02 -15.72 0.80
C SER A 40 25.40 -15.36 0.19
N ASP A 41 25.41 -14.79 -1.02
CA ASP A 41 26.61 -14.47 -1.77
C ASP A 41 26.92 -12.97 -1.76
N GLU A 42 28.02 -12.60 -1.13
CA GLU A 42 28.44 -11.20 -1.01
C GLU A 42 28.79 -10.56 -2.35
N GLU A 43 29.41 -11.32 -3.27
CA GLU A 43 29.78 -10.82 -4.59
C GLU A 43 28.54 -10.54 -5.44
N ALA A 44 27.58 -11.46 -5.46
CA ALA A 44 26.32 -11.30 -6.16
C ALA A 44 25.53 -10.07 -5.65
N ILE A 45 25.49 -9.88 -4.32
CA ILE A 45 24.83 -8.72 -3.71
C ILE A 45 25.53 -7.42 -4.08
N ARG A 46 26.88 -7.39 -4.11
CA ARG A 46 27.65 -6.23 -4.53
C ARG A 46 27.38 -5.87 -6.00
N LYS A 47 27.32 -6.88 -6.88
CA LYS A 47 26.89 -6.66 -8.29
C LYS A 47 25.50 -6.05 -8.37
N LEU A 48 24.54 -6.53 -7.56
CA LEU A 48 23.19 -5.98 -7.52
C LEU A 48 23.15 -4.50 -7.07
N PHE A 49 23.95 -4.11 -6.07
CA PHE A 49 24.07 -2.71 -5.65
C PHE A 49 24.63 -1.83 -6.76
N ASN A 50 25.68 -2.30 -7.45
CA ASN A 50 26.29 -1.58 -8.57
C ASN A 50 25.30 -1.39 -9.72
N ALA A 51 24.58 -2.43 -10.14
CA ALA A 51 23.58 -2.37 -11.19
C ALA A 51 22.45 -1.35 -10.86
N LYS A 52 22.11 -1.21 -9.57
CA LYS A 52 21.11 -0.24 -9.11
C LYS A 52 21.65 1.16 -8.87
N GLN A 53 22.94 1.40 -8.98
CA GLN A 53 23.60 2.66 -8.59
C GLN A 53 23.14 3.10 -7.18
N ARG A 54 23.09 2.15 -6.24
CA ARG A 54 22.48 2.33 -4.93
C ARG A 54 23.52 2.17 -3.83
N GLU A 55 23.41 3.01 -2.78
CA GLU A 55 24.10 2.77 -1.52
C GLU A 55 23.69 1.43 -0.91
N GLU A 56 24.56 0.81 -0.14
CA GLU A 56 24.30 -0.44 0.59
C GLU A 56 23.10 -0.24 1.53
N ARG A 57 21.97 -0.83 1.19
CA ARG A 57 20.73 -0.81 1.98
C ARG A 57 20.16 -2.21 2.06
N PRO A 58 19.46 -2.56 3.16
CA PRO A 58 18.82 -3.86 3.26
C PRO A 58 17.90 -4.15 2.06
N PHE A 59 17.97 -5.36 1.56
CA PHE A 59 17.11 -5.90 0.51
C PHE A 59 16.09 -6.88 1.13
N THR A 60 15.15 -7.33 0.31
CA THR A 60 14.16 -8.34 0.72
C THR A 60 14.68 -9.73 0.35
N LEU A 61 14.60 -10.66 1.29
CA LEU A 61 14.87 -12.06 1.02
C LEU A 61 13.59 -12.79 0.60
N PHE A 62 13.67 -13.49 -0.51
CA PHE A 62 12.68 -14.48 -0.91
C PHE A 62 13.17 -15.86 -0.46
N MET A 63 12.29 -16.64 0.15
CA MET A 63 12.57 -18.00 0.64
C MET A 63 11.26 -18.79 0.77
N LEU A 64 11.33 -20.08 0.97
CA LEU A 64 10.14 -20.86 1.28
C LEU A 64 9.61 -20.52 2.69
N LYS A 65 8.30 -20.64 2.90
CA LYS A 65 7.68 -20.39 4.21
C LYS A 65 8.23 -21.30 5.30
N SER A 66 8.57 -22.56 4.95
CA SER A 66 9.23 -23.53 5.81
C SER A 66 10.61 -23.08 6.31
N ASP A 67 11.29 -22.22 5.55
CA ASP A 67 12.65 -21.80 5.86
C ASP A 67 12.72 -20.53 6.72
N ILE A 68 11.59 -19.81 6.89
CA ILE A 68 11.58 -18.55 7.66
C ILE A 68 12.24 -18.73 9.04
N GLU A 69 11.90 -19.81 9.75
CA GLU A 69 12.42 -20.06 11.10
C GLU A 69 13.90 -20.46 11.11
N ARG A 70 14.46 -20.84 9.98
CA ARG A 70 15.89 -21.09 9.83
C ARG A 70 16.69 -19.79 9.89
N PHE A 71 16.15 -18.70 9.31
CA PHE A 71 16.83 -17.42 9.16
C PHE A 71 16.39 -16.36 10.17
N ALA A 72 15.17 -16.42 10.65
CA ALA A 72 14.54 -15.36 11.43
C ALA A 72 13.71 -15.90 12.60
N ILE A 73 13.35 -14.97 13.50
CA ILE A 73 12.44 -15.20 14.61
C ILE A 73 11.11 -14.55 14.23
N PRO A 74 10.15 -15.32 13.68
CA PRO A 74 8.87 -14.76 13.27
C PRO A 74 8.04 -14.35 14.49
N SER A 75 7.60 -13.10 14.51
CA SER A 75 6.62 -12.59 15.46
C SER A 75 5.29 -12.34 14.76
N LYS A 76 4.18 -12.32 15.52
CA LYS A 76 2.85 -12.06 14.98
C LYS A 76 2.47 -12.99 13.80
N ARG A 77 2.68 -14.29 13.99
CA ARG A 77 2.49 -15.36 12.98
C ARG A 77 1.17 -15.25 12.22
N LYS A 78 0.08 -14.86 12.89
CA LYS A 78 -1.23 -14.70 12.25
C LYS A 78 -1.19 -13.78 11.02
N ILE A 79 -0.37 -12.71 11.04
CA ILE A 79 -0.20 -11.82 9.89
C ILE A 79 0.58 -12.54 8.78
N ILE A 80 1.69 -13.20 9.15
CA ILE A 80 2.52 -13.96 8.20
C ILE A 80 1.69 -15.06 7.53
N ASP A 81 0.96 -15.83 8.31
CA ASP A 81 0.18 -16.96 7.80
C ASP A 81 -0.96 -16.54 6.87
N PHE A 82 -1.53 -15.35 7.08
CA PHE A 82 -2.64 -14.85 6.30
C PHE A 82 -2.20 -14.19 4.98
N PHE A 83 -1.08 -13.44 4.99
CA PHE A 83 -0.68 -12.62 3.84
C PHE A 83 0.49 -13.21 3.05
N ILE A 84 1.11 -14.30 3.50
CA ILE A 84 2.25 -14.92 2.86
C ILE A 84 1.94 -16.39 2.51
N PRO A 85 2.04 -16.82 1.25
CA PRO A 85 2.56 -16.08 0.07
C PRO A 85 1.65 -14.90 -0.34
N GLY A 86 2.26 -13.81 -0.86
CA GLY A 86 1.52 -12.66 -1.34
C GLY A 86 2.30 -11.34 -1.30
N PRO A 87 1.59 -10.21 -1.51
CA PRO A 87 2.20 -8.90 -1.71
C PRO A 87 2.55 -8.19 -0.39
N LEU A 88 2.93 -8.93 0.67
CA LEU A 88 3.41 -8.39 1.93
C LEU A 88 4.88 -8.73 2.15
N THR A 89 5.69 -7.73 2.41
CA THR A 89 7.06 -7.88 2.95
C THR A 89 7.00 -7.65 4.45
N VAL A 90 7.47 -8.62 5.23
CA VAL A 90 7.56 -8.51 6.69
C VAL A 90 9.00 -8.31 7.12
N VAL A 91 9.24 -7.35 8.02
CA VAL A 91 10.54 -7.17 8.66
C VAL A 91 10.48 -7.86 10.02
N VAL A 92 11.37 -8.81 10.23
CA VAL A 92 11.45 -9.63 11.45
C VAL A 92 12.88 -9.65 12.00
N LYS A 93 13.05 -10.07 13.25
CA LYS A 93 14.37 -10.20 13.85
C LYS A 93 15.14 -11.36 13.20
N LYS A 94 16.35 -11.10 12.71
CA LYS A 94 17.27 -12.11 12.20
C LYS A 94 17.81 -12.96 13.36
N LYS A 95 18.06 -14.26 13.15
CA LYS A 95 18.76 -15.09 14.12
C LYS A 95 20.24 -14.73 14.17
N SER A 96 20.83 -14.69 15.38
CA SER A 96 22.21 -14.27 15.61
C SER A 96 23.25 -15.21 14.98
N ASN A 97 22.92 -16.51 14.87
CA ASN A 97 23.78 -17.53 14.26
C ASN A 97 23.71 -17.58 12.74
N VAL A 98 22.97 -16.71 12.10
CA VAL A 98 22.84 -16.63 10.64
C VAL A 98 23.63 -15.46 10.12
N LEU A 99 24.66 -15.77 9.32
CA LEU A 99 25.43 -14.76 8.60
C LEU A 99 24.80 -14.57 7.22
N LEU A 100 24.34 -13.33 6.97
CA LEU A 100 23.83 -12.90 5.67
C LEU A 100 24.52 -11.57 5.34
N PRO A 101 25.17 -11.45 4.18
CA PRO A 101 25.83 -10.22 3.78
C PRO A 101 24.86 -9.03 3.80
N TYR A 102 25.32 -7.87 4.23
CA TYR A 102 24.55 -6.61 4.26
C TYR A 102 23.23 -6.65 5.04
N ILE A 103 22.99 -7.68 5.87
CA ILE A 103 21.81 -7.83 6.73
C ILE A 103 22.22 -7.68 8.20
N GLY A 104 21.73 -6.63 8.86
CA GLY A 104 21.89 -6.42 10.30
C GLY A 104 21.00 -7.31 11.16
N ASP A 105 20.50 -6.78 12.28
CA ASP A 105 19.65 -7.52 13.24
C ASP A 105 18.22 -7.80 12.74
N LYS A 106 17.80 -7.13 11.69
CA LYS A 106 16.47 -7.28 11.08
C LYS A 106 16.60 -7.70 9.63
N VAL A 107 15.67 -8.56 9.19
CA VAL A 107 15.61 -9.04 7.81
C VAL A 107 14.21 -8.82 7.25
N GLY A 108 14.13 -8.29 6.03
CA GLY A 108 12.91 -8.22 5.24
C GLY A 108 12.67 -9.54 4.52
N ILE A 109 11.53 -10.19 4.74
CA ILE A 109 11.17 -11.46 4.11
C ILE A 109 9.88 -11.27 3.32
N ARG A 110 9.86 -11.84 2.10
CA ARG A 110 8.67 -11.94 1.27
C ARG A 110 8.64 -13.30 0.57
N ILE A 111 7.45 -13.83 0.37
CA ILE A 111 7.19 -14.99 -0.48
C ILE A 111 6.13 -14.54 -1.48
N PRO A 112 6.50 -14.23 -2.73
CA PRO A 112 5.54 -13.80 -3.74
C PRO A 112 4.54 -14.91 -4.07
N GLN A 113 3.30 -14.54 -4.34
CA GLN A 113 2.26 -15.43 -4.88
C GLN A 113 2.45 -15.54 -6.41
N HIS A 114 3.55 -16.18 -6.83
CA HIS A 114 3.89 -16.35 -8.24
C HIS A 114 4.49 -17.75 -8.46
N ASP A 115 3.84 -18.55 -9.29
CA ASP A 115 4.14 -19.98 -9.42
C ASP A 115 5.59 -20.27 -9.82
N LEU A 116 6.13 -19.52 -10.78
CA LEU A 116 7.54 -19.68 -11.19
C LEU A 116 8.49 -19.38 -10.02
N VAL A 117 8.23 -18.29 -9.27
CA VAL A 117 9.11 -17.92 -8.16
C VAL A 117 9.03 -18.95 -7.04
N LEU A 118 7.84 -19.47 -6.74
CA LEU A 118 7.67 -20.53 -5.73
C LEU A 118 8.42 -21.80 -6.14
N LYS A 119 8.37 -22.21 -7.43
CA LYS A 119 9.15 -23.35 -7.94
C LYS A 119 10.66 -23.09 -7.93
N LEU A 120 11.08 -21.87 -8.31
CA LEU A 120 12.50 -21.49 -8.25
C LEU A 120 13.03 -21.56 -6.81
N LEU A 121 12.29 -21.07 -5.82
CA LEU A 121 12.66 -21.15 -4.40
C LEU A 121 12.74 -22.62 -3.92
N ALA A 122 11.83 -23.48 -4.39
CA ALA A 122 11.83 -24.90 -4.05
C ALA A 122 13.01 -25.66 -4.67
N GLU A 123 13.45 -25.30 -5.87
CA GLU A 123 14.62 -25.87 -6.55
C GLU A 123 15.93 -25.36 -5.95
N TYR A 124 16.03 -24.01 -5.79
CA TYR A 124 17.27 -23.37 -5.36
C TYR A 124 17.63 -23.62 -3.89
N ARG A 125 16.62 -23.66 -3.01
CA ARG A 125 16.75 -23.94 -1.56
C ARG A 125 17.71 -23.04 -0.78
N ARG A 126 18.05 -21.88 -1.33
CA ARG A 126 18.79 -20.80 -0.68
C ARG A 126 17.94 -19.52 -0.67
N PRO A 127 18.20 -18.58 0.24
CA PRO A 127 17.52 -17.28 0.19
C PRO A 127 17.96 -16.52 -1.07
N ILE A 128 17.01 -15.94 -1.77
CA ILE A 128 17.25 -15.08 -2.93
C ILE A 128 17.08 -13.64 -2.47
N ALA A 129 18.11 -12.81 -2.62
CA ALA A 129 18.03 -11.38 -2.36
C ALA A 129 17.37 -10.68 -3.54
N VAL A 130 16.32 -9.92 -3.28
CA VAL A 130 15.52 -9.28 -4.33
C VAL A 130 15.29 -7.79 -4.01
N THR A 131 15.40 -6.98 -5.04
CA THR A 131 14.99 -5.57 -5.04
C THR A 131 14.12 -5.28 -6.25
N SER A 132 13.22 -4.27 -6.18
CA SER A 132 12.41 -3.87 -7.35
C SER A 132 13.27 -3.46 -8.54
N ALA A 133 12.84 -3.78 -9.75
CA ALA A 133 13.53 -3.40 -10.99
C ALA A 133 13.24 -1.93 -11.33
N ASN A 134 14.01 -1.00 -10.72
CA ASN A 134 13.99 0.44 -10.93
C ASN A 134 15.30 1.05 -10.44
N LYS A 135 15.70 2.20 -10.92
CA LYS A 135 16.76 2.99 -10.29
C LYS A 135 16.29 3.51 -8.93
N SER A 136 17.24 3.79 -8.03
CA SER A 136 16.90 4.22 -6.67
C SER A 136 16.09 5.52 -6.68
N GLY A 137 14.89 5.50 -6.10
CA GLY A 137 13.98 6.67 -6.04
C GLY A 137 12.98 6.79 -7.19
N GLU A 138 13.12 5.99 -8.24
CA GLU A 138 12.18 5.96 -9.36
C GLU A 138 11.04 4.95 -9.13
N PRO A 139 9.88 5.10 -9.82
CA PRO A 139 8.84 4.10 -9.82
C PRO A 139 9.35 2.74 -10.35
N PRO A 140 8.81 1.60 -9.87
CA PRO A 140 9.13 0.30 -10.46
C PRO A 140 8.74 0.23 -11.93
N MET A 141 9.61 -0.37 -12.76
CA MET A 141 9.31 -0.64 -14.15
C MET A 141 8.28 -1.75 -14.26
N THR A 142 7.33 -1.60 -15.16
CA THR A 142 6.22 -2.55 -15.40
C THR A 142 6.46 -3.41 -16.63
N SER A 143 7.29 -2.93 -17.56
CA SER A 143 7.62 -3.61 -18.81
C SER A 143 8.95 -4.37 -18.67
N PRO A 144 9.02 -5.65 -19.07
CA PRO A 144 10.28 -6.38 -19.15
C PRO A 144 11.25 -5.76 -20.15
N TYR A 145 10.77 -5.14 -21.20
CA TYR A 145 11.61 -4.49 -22.22
C TYR A 145 12.33 -3.25 -21.65
N ASP A 146 11.62 -2.42 -20.87
CA ASP A 146 12.21 -1.26 -20.22
C ASP A 146 13.32 -1.69 -19.22
N ILE A 147 13.11 -2.84 -18.55
CA ILE A 147 14.11 -3.36 -17.61
C ILE A 147 15.39 -3.79 -18.36
N VAL A 148 15.25 -4.47 -19.51
CA VAL A 148 16.39 -4.88 -20.34
C VAL A 148 17.21 -3.68 -20.82
N GLU A 149 16.57 -2.61 -21.22
CA GLU A 149 17.25 -1.39 -21.67
C GLU A 149 17.99 -0.65 -20.55
N HIS A 150 17.45 -0.71 -19.32
CA HIS A 150 17.99 0.02 -18.18
C HIS A 150 19.02 -0.74 -17.34
N PHE A 151 19.04 -2.07 -17.43
CA PHE A 151 19.89 -2.96 -16.61
C PHE A 151 20.69 -3.91 -17.49
N THR A 152 21.77 -3.42 -18.05
CA THR A 152 22.67 -4.17 -18.94
C THR A 152 23.46 -5.26 -18.20
N GLU A 153 23.59 -5.14 -16.88
CA GLU A 153 24.27 -6.09 -15.99
C GLU A 153 23.45 -7.32 -15.66
N VAL A 154 22.18 -7.37 -16.08
CA VAL A 154 21.29 -8.51 -15.81
C VAL A 154 21.54 -9.63 -16.81
N ASP A 155 21.89 -10.81 -16.31
CA ASP A 155 22.25 -11.99 -17.12
C ASP A 155 21.03 -12.63 -17.78
N LEU A 156 19.89 -12.66 -17.07
CA LEU A 156 18.65 -13.27 -17.52
C LEU A 156 17.42 -12.44 -17.14
N PHE A 157 16.56 -12.22 -18.11
CA PHE A 157 15.23 -11.60 -17.92
C PHE A 157 14.15 -12.65 -18.17
N ILE A 158 13.22 -12.78 -17.23
CA ILE A 158 12.06 -13.65 -17.36
C ILE A 158 10.85 -12.78 -17.65
N ASP A 159 10.33 -12.90 -18.87
CA ASP A 159 9.21 -12.09 -19.36
C ASP A 159 7.87 -12.76 -19.06
N ASP A 160 7.10 -12.14 -18.17
CA ASP A 160 5.70 -12.50 -17.82
C ASP A 160 4.70 -11.40 -18.23
N GLY A 161 5.07 -10.58 -19.21
CA GLY A 161 4.26 -9.46 -19.70
C GLY A 161 4.32 -8.23 -18.80
N MET A 162 3.35 -7.34 -18.98
CA MET A 162 3.25 -6.09 -18.23
C MET A 162 2.68 -6.33 -16.84
N LEU A 163 3.35 -5.87 -15.79
CA LEU A 163 2.91 -5.97 -14.40
C LEU A 163 2.38 -4.61 -13.91
N TYR A 164 1.06 -4.48 -13.82
CA TYR A 164 0.37 -3.25 -13.42
C TYR A 164 -0.06 -3.29 -11.94
N SER A 165 0.84 -3.57 -11.03
CA SER A 165 0.52 -3.66 -9.60
C SER A 165 1.36 -2.70 -8.76
N SER A 166 0.84 -2.32 -7.60
CA SER A 166 1.61 -1.58 -6.61
C SER A 166 2.70 -2.47 -6.00
N PRO A 167 3.86 -1.92 -5.62
CA PRO A 167 4.86 -2.67 -4.86
C PRO A 167 4.29 -3.30 -3.59
N SER A 168 5.00 -4.28 -3.02
CA SER A 168 4.59 -4.89 -1.75
C SER A 168 4.49 -3.88 -0.61
N THR A 169 3.50 -4.04 0.26
CA THR A 169 3.47 -3.34 1.54
C THR A 169 4.59 -3.87 2.43
N VAL A 170 5.33 -2.98 3.12
CA VAL A 170 6.39 -3.36 4.05
C VAL A 170 5.95 -3.10 5.48
N LEU A 171 5.94 -4.16 6.29
CA LEU A 171 5.46 -4.14 7.68
C LEU A 171 6.54 -4.61 8.65
N ASP A 172 7.00 -3.74 9.55
CA ASP A 172 7.92 -4.11 10.63
C ASP A 172 7.16 -4.80 11.77
N LEU A 173 7.36 -6.10 11.90
CA LEU A 173 6.78 -6.93 12.95
C LEU A 173 7.63 -6.95 14.23
N THR A 174 8.82 -6.37 14.24
CA THR A 174 9.68 -6.31 15.43
C THR A 174 9.13 -5.33 16.47
N ALA A 175 8.41 -4.31 16.04
CA ALA A 175 7.74 -3.34 16.91
C ALA A 175 6.37 -3.84 17.38
N THR A 176 5.87 -3.29 18.49
CA THR A 176 4.52 -3.54 19.02
C THR A 176 3.86 -2.21 19.41
N PRO A 177 2.79 -1.78 18.72
CA PRO A 177 2.17 -2.38 17.51
C PRO A 177 3.14 -2.46 16.30
N PRO A 178 2.84 -3.30 15.27
CA PRO A 178 3.60 -3.32 14.03
C PRO A 178 3.61 -1.96 13.34
N VAL A 179 4.67 -1.68 12.57
CA VAL A 179 4.83 -0.39 11.86
C VAL A 179 4.82 -0.61 10.35
N VAL A 180 3.92 0.06 9.65
CA VAL A 180 3.94 0.12 8.18
C VAL A 180 5.09 1.04 7.77
N MET A 181 6.11 0.47 7.15
CA MET A 181 7.30 1.18 6.66
C MET A 181 7.13 1.72 5.25
N ARG A 182 6.33 1.05 4.43
CA ARG A 182 5.95 1.44 3.06
C ARG A 182 4.53 0.97 2.77
N LYS A 183 3.70 1.84 2.23
CA LYS A 183 2.38 1.46 1.69
C LYS A 183 2.57 0.76 0.34
N GLY A 184 1.69 -0.20 0.05
CA GLY A 184 1.73 -0.97 -1.18
C GLY A 184 0.43 -1.77 -1.37
N ALA A 185 0.51 -2.90 -2.08
CA ALA A 185 -0.64 -3.67 -2.51
C ALA A 185 -1.54 -4.19 -1.38
N VAL A 186 -1.00 -4.46 -0.18
CA VAL A 186 -1.84 -4.84 0.98
C VAL A 186 -2.33 -3.60 1.70
N PRO A 187 -3.67 -3.33 1.75
CA PRO A 187 -4.23 -2.19 2.44
C PRO A 187 -3.96 -2.23 3.96
N ILE A 188 -3.70 -1.06 4.56
CA ILE A 188 -3.45 -0.92 6.01
C ILE A 188 -4.59 -1.54 6.84
N LEU A 189 -5.85 -1.27 6.46
CA LEU A 189 -7.02 -1.76 7.19
C LEU A 189 -7.21 -3.28 7.06
N ALA A 190 -6.72 -3.91 5.99
CA ALA A 190 -6.67 -5.37 5.89
C ALA A 190 -5.69 -5.96 6.90
N ILE A 191 -4.51 -5.35 7.06
CA ILE A 191 -3.53 -5.74 8.08
C ILE A 191 -4.13 -5.58 9.48
N GLU A 192 -4.77 -4.46 9.77
CA GLU A 192 -5.43 -4.19 11.06
C GLU A 192 -6.54 -5.20 11.37
N LYS A 193 -7.32 -5.61 10.36
CA LYS A 193 -8.36 -6.64 10.51
C LYS A 193 -7.78 -7.97 10.97
N VAL A 194 -6.65 -8.39 10.41
CA VAL A 194 -5.96 -9.63 10.76
C VAL A 194 -5.24 -9.51 12.11
N TYR A 195 -4.58 -8.38 12.35
CA TYR A 195 -3.86 -8.10 13.61
C TYR A 195 -4.83 -7.90 14.80
N GLY A 196 -6.04 -7.42 14.55
CA GLY A 196 -7.07 -7.14 15.56
C GLY A 196 -6.94 -5.77 16.24
N ARG A 197 -5.94 -4.95 15.87
CA ARG A 197 -5.68 -3.62 16.43
C ARG A 197 -5.11 -2.68 15.36
N THR A 198 -5.11 -1.37 15.64
CA THR A 198 -4.45 -0.36 14.81
C THR A 198 -2.95 -0.62 14.74
N VAL A 199 -2.38 -0.53 13.52
CA VAL A 199 -0.94 -0.53 13.29
C VAL A 199 -0.39 0.89 13.25
N MET A 200 0.90 1.04 13.50
CA MET A 200 1.59 2.32 13.40
C MET A 200 1.98 2.60 11.94
N LEU A 201 2.20 3.86 11.63
CA LEU A 201 2.79 4.28 10.36
C LEU A 201 4.16 4.90 10.60
N ASN A 202 5.08 4.64 9.68
CA ASN A 202 6.33 5.38 9.64
C ASN A 202 6.03 6.88 9.55
N PRO A 203 6.72 7.76 10.31
CA PRO A 203 6.45 9.21 10.34
C PRO A 203 6.59 9.93 9.00
N SER A 204 7.29 9.33 8.03
CA SER A 204 7.39 9.86 6.66
C SER A 204 6.15 9.60 5.80
N LEU A 205 5.26 8.72 6.26
CA LEU A 205 4.03 8.38 5.55
C LEU A 205 2.87 9.27 5.99
N LYS A 206 1.89 9.41 5.11
CA LYS A 206 0.58 10.02 5.42
C LYS A 206 -0.52 8.97 5.31
N PHE A 207 -1.56 9.10 6.13
CA PHE A 207 -2.77 8.31 5.99
C PHE A 207 -3.75 9.06 5.06
N ASN A 208 -4.17 8.42 3.98
CA ASN A 208 -4.96 9.02 2.91
C ASN A 208 -6.45 8.75 3.11
N VAL A 209 -7.27 9.80 3.20
CA VAL A 209 -8.72 9.71 3.36
C VAL A 209 -9.43 10.28 2.15
N LEU A 210 -10.36 9.51 1.58
CA LEU A 210 -11.23 9.93 0.49
C LEU A 210 -12.68 9.99 0.98
N PHE A 211 -13.33 11.17 0.84
CA PHE A 211 -14.75 11.32 1.06
C PHE A 211 -15.51 11.26 -0.27
N VAL A 212 -16.61 10.50 -0.32
CA VAL A 212 -17.39 10.32 -1.55
C VAL A 212 -18.86 10.66 -1.34
N CYS A 213 -19.40 11.49 -2.23
CA CYS A 213 -20.85 11.77 -2.34
C CYS A 213 -21.26 11.75 -3.82
N SER A 214 -22.45 12.24 -4.18
CA SER A 214 -22.88 12.29 -5.59
C SER A 214 -22.12 13.36 -6.38
N GLY A 215 -22.39 14.65 -6.13
CA GLY A 215 -21.90 15.77 -6.95
C GLY A 215 -20.58 16.38 -6.54
N ASN A 216 -19.99 15.99 -5.40
CA ASN A 216 -18.76 16.56 -4.83
C ASN A 216 -18.79 18.10 -4.65
N THR A 217 -19.97 18.65 -4.39
CA THR A 217 -20.16 20.10 -4.15
C THR A 217 -20.67 20.44 -2.75
N CYS A 218 -21.25 19.46 -2.03
CA CYS A 218 -21.86 19.67 -0.72
C CYS A 218 -21.21 18.79 0.36
N ARG A 219 -21.68 17.54 0.55
CA ARG A 219 -21.35 16.68 1.69
C ARG A 219 -19.87 16.30 1.76
N SER A 220 -19.28 15.75 0.69
CA SER A 220 -17.89 15.30 0.71
C SER A 220 -16.89 16.44 0.86
N PRO A 221 -17.07 17.65 0.21
CA PRO A 221 -16.19 18.78 0.48
C PRO A 221 -16.35 19.34 1.92
N MET A 222 -17.58 19.34 2.49
CA MET A 222 -17.74 19.72 3.91
C MET A 222 -16.97 18.77 4.82
N ALA A 223 -17.10 17.46 4.61
CA ALA A 223 -16.37 16.47 5.40
C ALA A 223 -14.86 16.63 5.28
N GLU A 224 -14.35 16.85 4.05
CA GLU A 224 -12.94 17.14 3.78
C GLU A 224 -12.46 18.38 4.54
N GLY A 225 -13.16 19.52 4.39
CA GLY A 225 -12.81 20.78 5.05
C GLY A 225 -12.81 20.66 6.56
N MET A 226 -13.84 20.05 7.14
CA MET A 226 -13.94 19.82 8.58
C MET A 226 -12.89 18.84 9.10
N LEU A 227 -12.54 17.76 8.38
CA LEU A 227 -11.49 16.84 8.85
C LEU A 227 -10.11 17.51 8.85
N LYS A 228 -9.83 18.36 7.87
CA LYS A 228 -8.56 19.12 7.80
C LYS A 228 -8.36 20.06 9.01
N THR A 229 -9.41 20.48 9.72
CA THR A 229 -9.28 21.24 10.97
C THR A 229 -8.98 20.37 12.19
N LEU A 230 -9.28 19.09 12.13
CA LEU A 230 -9.16 18.14 13.24
C LEU A 230 -7.83 17.39 13.26
N ILE A 231 -7.08 17.38 12.14
CA ILE A 231 -5.83 16.64 12.03
C ILE A 231 -4.81 17.39 11.16
N SER A 232 -3.54 17.32 11.58
CA SER A 232 -2.45 17.94 10.84
C SER A 232 -2.23 17.28 9.47
N SER A 233 -1.97 18.11 8.45
CA SER A 233 -1.56 17.67 7.10
C SER A 233 -0.23 16.91 7.06
N ARG A 234 0.55 16.94 8.15
CA ARG A 234 1.73 16.10 8.34
C ARG A 234 1.36 14.62 8.39
N TYR A 235 0.22 14.27 9.01
CA TYR A 235 -0.18 12.89 9.26
C TYR A 235 -1.25 12.37 8.29
N CYS A 236 -1.99 13.29 7.67
CA CYS A 236 -3.15 12.92 6.86
C CYS A 236 -3.25 13.78 5.60
N GLU A 237 -3.50 13.13 4.49
CA GLU A 237 -3.95 13.79 3.27
C GLU A 237 -5.43 13.46 3.06
N VAL A 238 -6.23 14.49 2.79
CA VAL A 238 -7.69 14.37 2.65
C VAL A 238 -8.10 14.89 1.30
N ARG A 239 -8.83 14.07 0.55
CA ARG A 239 -9.45 14.42 -0.74
C ARG A 239 -10.91 14.08 -0.72
N SER A 240 -11.65 14.62 -1.68
CA SER A 240 -13.06 14.25 -1.91
C SER A 240 -13.37 14.11 -3.39
N ALA A 241 -14.37 13.27 -3.71
CA ALA A 241 -14.84 13.03 -5.06
C ALA A 241 -16.36 12.79 -5.08
N GLY A 242 -16.91 12.72 -6.28
CA GLY A 242 -18.34 12.45 -6.49
C GLY A 242 -18.58 11.39 -7.57
N THR A 243 -19.54 10.50 -7.29
CA THR A 243 -19.90 9.41 -8.22
C THR A 243 -20.52 9.88 -9.52
N THR A 244 -21.11 11.09 -9.50
CA THR A 244 -21.74 11.75 -10.65
C THR A 244 -21.29 13.21 -10.75
N ALA A 245 -20.09 13.54 -10.25
CA ALA A 245 -19.58 14.89 -10.26
C ALA A 245 -19.23 15.35 -11.68
N ILE A 246 -19.55 16.60 -11.98
CA ILE A 246 -18.97 17.35 -13.08
C ILE A 246 -17.70 18.01 -12.54
N GLY A 247 -16.54 17.79 -13.19
CA GLY A 247 -15.27 18.34 -12.73
C GLY A 247 -15.23 19.87 -12.77
N GLY A 248 -14.48 20.47 -11.82
CA GLY A 248 -14.17 21.89 -11.80
C GLY A 248 -15.22 22.82 -11.16
N LEU A 249 -16.38 22.29 -10.71
CA LEU A 249 -17.40 23.11 -10.04
C LEU A 249 -16.95 23.53 -8.64
N GLN A 250 -17.31 24.76 -8.25
CA GLN A 250 -17.11 25.22 -6.88
C GLN A 250 -18.04 24.48 -5.91
N SER A 251 -17.60 24.37 -4.65
CA SER A 251 -18.48 23.91 -3.58
C SER A 251 -19.67 24.86 -3.40
N ALA A 252 -20.83 24.31 -3.01
CA ALA A 252 -22.03 25.06 -2.78
C ALA A 252 -21.82 26.22 -1.76
N HIS A 253 -22.50 27.33 -1.96
CA HIS A 253 -22.34 28.51 -1.09
C HIS A 253 -22.55 28.18 0.40
N TYR A 254 -23.63 27.48 0.73
CA TYR A 254 -23.93 27.08 2.11
C TYR A 254 -22.91 26.03 2.65
N ALA A 255 -22.34 25.19 1.79
CA ALA A 255 -21.29 24.28 2.22
C ALA A 255 -20.03 25.04 2.70
N ARG A 256 -19.63 26.10 1.96
CA ARG A 256 -18.52 26.98 2.37
C ARG A 256 -18.77 27.68 3.69
N GLN A 257 -19.99 28.23 3.87
CA GLN A 257 -20.40 28.90 5.11
C GLN A 257 -20.33 27.95 6.31
N VAL A 258 -20.90 26.74 6.19
CA VAL A 258 -20.92 25.77 7.27
C VAL A 258 -19.47 25.34 7.62
N VAL A 259 -18.59 25.10 6.64
CA VAL A 259 -17.20 24.70 6.95
C VAL A 259 -16.46 25.81 7.72
N LYS A 260 -16.75 27.09 7.45
CA LYS A 260 -16.19 28.24 8.22
C LYS A 260 -16.62 28.20 9.68
N GLU A 261 -17.88 27.79 10.01
CA GLU A 261 -18.32 27.60 11.40
C GLU A 261 -17.49 26.55 12.17
N TYR A 262 -16.87 25.60 11.45
CA TYR A 262 -15.96 24.60 12.00
C TYR A 262 -14.47 24.98 11.89
N GLY A 263 -14.17 26.25 11.55
CA GLY A 263 -12.81 26.77 11.48
C GLY A 263 -12.02 26.36 10.21
N GLY A 264 -12.70 25.79 9.20
CA GLY A 264 -12.08 25.36 7.95
C GLY A 264 -12.41 26.26 6.75
N SER A 265 -11.82 25.97 5.60
CA SER A 265 -12.16 26.57 4.31
C SER A 265 -12.15 25.54 3.19
N ILE A 266 -13.14 25.65 2.30
CA ILE A 266 -13.26 24.92 1.04
C ILE A 266 -13.47 25.89 -0.15
N ASP A 267 -13.05 27.14 -0.01
CA ASP A 267 -13.24 28.16 -1.04
C ASP A 267 -12.50 27.83 -2.35
N ARG A 268 -11.33 27.13 -2.23
CA ARG A 268 -10.54 26.67 -3.37
C ARG A 268 -10.94 25.28 -3.88
N HIS A 269 -11.93 24.64 -3.26
CA HIS A 269 -12.38 23.32 -3.69
C HIS A 269 -12.91 23.36 -5.11
N ARG A 270 -12.58 22.34 -5.89
CA ARG A 270 -13.17 22.04 -7.19
C ARG A 270 -13.64 20.60 -7.20
N SER A 271 -14.84 20.36 -7.70
CA SER A 271 -15.40 19.02 -7.76
C SER A 271 -14.58 18.12 -8.67
N ASN A 272 -14.37 16.87 -8.24
CA ASN A 272 -13.68 15.82 -8.97
C ASN A 272 -14.62 14.62 -9.16
N TYR A 273 -14.55 14.01 -10.33
CA TYR A 273 -15.18 12.72 -10.57
C TYR A 273 -14.43 11.62 -9.81
N LEU A 274 -15.16 10.63 -9.33
CA LEU A 274 -14.59 9.46 -8.66
C LEU A 274 -14.06 8.49 -9.70
N ASP A 275 -12.77 8.23 -9.66
CA ASP A 275 -12.09 7.27 -10.52
C ASP A 275 -11.34 6.19 -9.72
N ARG A 276 -10.76 5.23 -10.43
CA ARG A 276 -10.00 4.15 -9.83
C ARG A 276 -8.73 4.65 -9.13
N GLU A 277 -8.06 5.64 -9.70
CA GLU A 277 -6.83 6.19 -9.14
C GLU A 277 -7.07 6.77 -7.74
N LEU A 278 -8.15 7.54 -7.55
CA LEU A 278 -8.53 8.08 -6.25
C LEU A 278 -8.93 6.99 -5.24
N VAL A 279 -9.62 5.95 -5.69
CA VAL A 279 -9.97 4.81 -4.83
C VAL A 279 -8.72 4.07 -4.40
N ASP A 280 -7.78 3.82 -5.31
CA ASP A 280 -6.53 3.11 -5.02
C ASP A 280 -5.61 3.95 -4.13
N TRP A 281 -5.53 5.25 -4.33
CA TRP A 281 -4.77 6.20 -3.52
C TRP A 281 -5.18 6.21 -2.04
N ALA A 282 -6.48 6.01 -1.75
CA ALA A 282 -7.01 6.13 -0.39
C ALA A 282 -6.65 4.92 0.48
N ASP A 283 -6.24 5.18 1.73
CA ASP A 283 -6.15 4.16 2.79
C ASP A 283 -7.52 3.92 3.46
N LEU A 284 -8.42 4.93 3.39
CA LEU A 284 -9.78 4.90 3.92
C LEU A 284 -10.72 5.66 2.99
N VAL A 285 -11.78 5.00 2.53
CA VAL A 285 -12.85 5.60 1.74
C VAL A 285 -14.11 5.72 2.60
N LEU A 286 -14.62 6.95 2.75
CA LEU A 286 -15.79 7.26 3.57
C LEU A 286 -16.90 7.84 2.69
N VAL A 287 -17.96 7.07 2.53
CA VAL A 287 -19.08 7.42 1.66
C VAL A 287 -20.27 7.96 2.44
N MET A 288 -21.06 8.81 1.81
CA MET A 288 -22.21 9.49 2.45
C MET A 288 -23.49 8.65 2.44
N GLU A 289 -23.69 7.79 1.44
CA GLU A 289 -24.86 6.94 1.26
C GLU A 289 -24.46 5.58 0.70
N PHE A 290 -25.33 4.58 0.85
CA PHE A 290 -25.06 3.22 0.40
C PHE A 290 -24.91 3.10 -1.14
N LYS A 291 -25.59 3.93 -1.91
CA LYS A 291 -25.38 3.98 -3.37
C LYS A 291 -23.92 4.33 -3.74
N HIS A 292 -23.29 5.27 -3.01
CA HIS A 292 -21.88 5.62 -3.23
C HIS A 292 -20.93 4.46 -2.86
N TYR A 293 -21.29 3.70 -1.81
CA TYR A 293 -20.56 2.48 -1.44
C TYR A 293 -20.54 1.48 -2.59
N LYS A 294 -21.72 1.22 -3.20
CA LYS A 294 -21.82 0.33 -4.37
C LYS A 294 -20.93 0.80 -5.53
N THR A 295 -21.02 2.08 -5.89
CA THR A 295 -20.20 2.64 -6.99
C THR A 295 -18.70 2.52 -6.71
N VAL A 296 -18.24 2.75 -5.47
CA VAL A 296 -16.83 2.54 -5.12
C VAL A 296 -16.41 1.09 -5.36
N LEU A 297 -17.24 0.11 -4.98
CA LEU A 297 -16.95 -1.32 -5.19
C LEU A 297 -17.05 -1.76 -6.65
N GLU A 298 -17.92 -1.11 -7.46
CA GLU A 298 -17.97 -1.32 -8.91
C GLU A 298 -16.67 -0.85 -9.59
N ILE A 299 -16.07 0.27 -9.11
CA ILE A 299 -14.79 0.79 -9.61
C ILE A 299 -13.63 -0.11 -9.18
N ASN A 300 -13.60 -0.53 -7.91
CA ASN A 300 -12.59 -1.43 -7.35
C ASN A 300 -13.19 -2.34 -6.27
N PRO A 301 -13.51 -3.61 -6.59
CA PRO A 301 -14.05 -4.58 -5.63
C PRO A 301 -13.14 -4.80 -4.41
N ASP A 302 -11.82 -4.75 -4.57
CA ASP A 302 -10.86 -4.98 -3.50
C ASP A 302 -10.87 -3.86 -2.44
N SER A 303 -11.49 -2.71 -2.78
CA SER A 303 -11.64 -1.58 -1.86
C SER A 303 -12.63 -1.84 -0.70
N VAL A 304 -13.35 -2.97 -0.73
CA VAL A 304 -14.32 -3.36 0.32
C VAL A 304 -13.72 -3.32 1.74
N VAL A 305 -12.43 -3.64 1.88
CA VAL A 305 -11.75 -3.66 3.19
C VAL A 305 -11.45 -2.27 3.75
N LYS A 306 -11.53 -1.23 2.90
CA LYS A 306 -11.20 0.16 3.25
C LYS A 306 -12.35 1.16 3.00
N THR A 307 -13.53 0.67 2.55
CA THR A 307 -14.71 1.51 2.23
C THR A 307 -15.79 1.34 3.29
N PHE A 308 -16.28 2.46 3.83
CA PHE A 308 -17.31 2.47 4.89
C PHE A 308 -18.28 3.64 4.71
N LEU A 309 -19.50 3.47 5.18
CA LEU A 309 -20.38 4.61 5.43
C LEU A 309 -19.77 5.49 6.54
N LEU A 310 -19.66 6.80 6.32
CA LEU A 310 -18.99 7.73 7.24
C LEU A 310 -19.45 7.56 8.69
N ARG A 311 -20.77 7.45 8.90
CA ARG A 311 -21.34 7.39 10.26
C ARG A 311 -21.17 6.04 10.93
N GLU A 312 -20.99 4.95 10.16
CA GLU A 312 -20.73 3.59 10.65
C GLU A 312 -19.28 3.34 11.00
N TYR A 313 -18.36 4.11 10.44
CA TYR A 313 -16.95 3.87 10.64
C TYR A 313 -16.61 3.80 12.14
N ARG A 314 -16.13 2.61 12.57
CA ARG A 314 -15.81 2.27 13.98
C ARG A 314 -16.99 2.46 14.96
N ARG A 315 -18.23 2.38 14.49
CA ARG A 315 -19.42 2.44 15.34
C ARG A 315 -20.61 1.78 14.67
N LYS A 316 -21.32 0.91 15.38
CA LYS A 316 -22.65 0.45 14.95
C LYS A 316 -23.68 1.55 15.18
N THR A 317 -24.47 1.88 14.17
CA THR A 317 -25.56 2.84 14.24
C THR A 317 -26.70 2.44 13.32
N LYS A 318 -27.95 2.75 13.69
CA LYS A 318 -29.14 2.51 12.85
C LYS A 318 -29.23 3.49 11.68
N TYR A 319 -28.71 4.71 11.84
CA TYR A 319 -28.78 5.80 10.83
C TYR A 319 -27.39 6.00 10.24
N THR A 320 -27.12 5.34 9.14
CA THR A 320 -25.78 5.24 8.56
C THR A 320 -25.48 6.31 7.54
N GLU A 321 -26.51 6.82 6.85
CA GLU A 321 -26.39 7.78 5.76
C GLU A 321 -26.42 9.23 6.23
N VAL A 322 -25.77 10.10 5.45
CA VAL A 322 -25.79 11.54 5.60
C VAL A 322 -26.78 12.13 4.61
N PRO A 323 -27.90 12.74 5.05
CA PRO A 323 -28.90 13.32 4.17
C PRO A 323 -28.31 14.35 3.21
N ASP A 324 -28.82 14.37 1.96
CA ASP A 324 -28.38 15.33 0.96
C ASP A 324 -29.02 16.71 1.18
N PRO A 325 -28.20 17.76 1.40
CA PRO A 325 -28.72 19.12 1.55
C PRO A 325 -28.86 19.88 0.22
N VAL A 326 -28.53 19.26 -0.93
CA VAL A 326 -28.56 19.94 -2.23
C VAL A 326 -29.94 20.49 -2.53
N GLY A 327 -30.00 21.74 -3.00
CA GLY A 327 -31.29 22.44 -3.30
C GLY A 327 -32.10 22.85 -2.08
N ARG A 328 -31.57 22.68 -0.85
CA ARG A 328 -32.24 23.06 0.40
C ARG A 328 -31.59 24.30 1.03
N ASP A 329 -32.21 24.77 2.12
CA ASP A 329 -31.78 25.93 2.90
C ASP A 329 -30.48 25.69 3.68
N PHE A 330 -29.93 26.73 4.27
CA PHE A 330 -28.70 26.70 5.07
C PHE A 330 -28.82 25.75 6.28
N ILE A 331 -30.00 25.64 6.89
CA ILE A 331 -30.25 24.76 8.04
C ILE A 331 -30.05 23.29 7.65
N ALA A 332 -30.41 22.90 6.43
CA ALA A 332 -30.17 21.53 5.94
C ALA A 332 -28.67 21.19 5.85
N TYR A 333 -27.82 22.14 5.43
CA TYR A 333 -26.37 22.00 5.42
C TYR A 333 -25.78 21.90 6.82
N GLN A 334 -26.23 22.73 7.75
CA GLN A 334 -25.84 22.64 9.17
C GLN A 334 -26.24 21.29 9.78
N LYS A 335 -27.46 20.80 9.53
CA LYS A 335 -27.90 19.48 9.99
C LYS A 335 -27.04 18.34 9.42
N ALA A 336 -26.62 18.43 8.16
CA ALA A 336 -25.71 17.45 7.57
C ALA A 336 -24.33 17.49 8.26
N ALA A 337 -23.75 18.66 8.49
CA ALA A 337 -22.49 18.83 9.19
C ALA A 337 -22.52 18.27 10.63
N VAL A 338 -23.56 18.60 11.39
CA VAL A 338 -23.78 18.08 12.76
C VAL A 338 -23.81 16.55 12.78
N LYS A 339 -24.40 15.91 11.76
CA LYS A 339 -24.42 14.45 11.64
C LYS A 339 -23.06 13.86 11.26
N MET A 340 -22.23 14.56 10.50
CA MET A 340 -20.89 14.12 10.08
C MET A 340 -19.83 14.33 11.16
N TYR A 341 -19.87 15.44 11.88
CA TYR A 341 -18.79 15.90 12.75
C TYR A 341 -18.35 14.88 13.83
N PRO A 342 -19.26 14.17 14.53
CA PRO A 342 -18.86 13.14 15.50
C PRO A 342 -18.07 11.98 14.85
N ALA A 343 -18.39 11.62 13.59
CA ALA A 343 -17.65 10.61 12.85
C ALA A 343 -16.25 11.12 12.44
N LEU A 344 -16.16 12.38 11.99
CA LEU A 344 -14.88 13.00 11.65
C LEU A 344 -13.94 13.09 12.84
N LYS A 345 -14.45 13.39 14.05
CA LYS A 345 -13.66 13.34 15.30
C LYS A 345 -13.10 11.94 15.58
N ARG A 346 -13.89 10.88 15.35
CA ARG A 346 -13.42 9.49 15.50
C ARG A 346 -12.30 9.17 14.49
N VAL A 347 -12.50 9.55 13.23
CA VAL A 347 -11.50 9.38 12.16
C VAL A 347 -10.20 10.10 12.52
N ALA A 348 -10.27 11.37 12.90
CA ALA A 348 -9.10 12.15 13.29
C ALA A 348 -8.35 11.52 14.48
N LYS A 349 -9.08 11.10 15.53
CA LYS A 349 -8.50 10.43 16.70
C LYS A 349 -7.78 9.15 16.30
N GLU A 350 -8.41 8.31 15.47
CA GLU A 350 -7.83 7.04 15.03
C GLU A 350 -6.59 7.24 14.17
N ILE A 351 -6.62 8.18 13.21
CA ILE A 351 -5.44 8.50 12.41
C ILE A 351 -4.32 8.99 13.32
N GLY A 352 -4.60 9.87 14.28
CA GLY A 352 -3.62 10.37 15.24
C GLY A 352 -2.97 9.26 16.08
N THR A 353 -3.68 8.15 16.36
CA THR A 353 -3.09 7.02 17.11
C THR A 353 -2.01 6.29 16.32
N ARG A 354 -2.04 6.30 14.98
CA ARG A 354 -1.03 5.65 14.12
C ARG A 354 0.34 6.31 14.17
N PHE A 355 0.41 7.53 14.71
CA PHE A 355 1.64 8.33 14.80
C PHE A 355 2.06 8.61 16.25
N LYS A 356 1.34 8.07 17.24
CA LYS A 356 1.71 8.20 18.66
C LYS A 356 2.84 7.24 18.99
N GLY A 357 3.98 7.77 19.45
CA GLY A 357 5.17 6.97 19.83
C GLY A 357 6.38 7.17 18.92
N THR A 358 6.25 8.01 17.91
CA THR A 358 7.35 8.40 17.00
C THR A 358 7.98 9.75 17.41
N ARG A 359 8.06 10.00 18.74
CA ARG A 359 8.84 11.12 19.30
C ARG A 359 10.28 10.73 19.50
#